data_d33eeaa35511caff5eae7d64f422381e
#
_entry.id   d33eeaa35511caff5eae7d64f422381e
#
_cell.length_a   1.000
_cell.length_b   1.000
_cell.length_c   1.000
_cell.angle_alpha   90.00
_cell.angle_beta   90.00
_cell.angle_gamma   90.00
#
_symmetry.space_group_name_H-M   'P 1'
#
loop_
_entity.id
_entity.type
_entity.pdbx_description
1 polymer ?
#
loop_
_entity_poly.entity_id
_entity_poly.type
_entity_poly.pdbx_seq_one_letter_code
_entity_poly.pdbx_strand_id
1 'polypeptide(L)'
;MSLYYEPDPANENDPPLLPPILTPIPVVKDVDVFAKAIAVAGKSETGTVLYSENPEYVEVAIILSPEVPKIKCNQMLYILMVAAGDAIGALAPPEVAVTYAFPGFIFLNRGEAGFVKIEVAPSTDDKSIPDWMVVGLKLRLNNNIEICEHEINADITSLADEGGG
;
A
#
# COMPACT_ATOMS: atom_id res chain seq x y z
N MET A 1 -31.61 1.45 18.53
CA MET A 1 -30.55 2.46 18.66
C MET A 1 -29.38 1.98 17.81
N SER A 2 -29.21 2.55 16.62
CA SER A 2 -28.20 2.08 15.65
C SER A 2 -26.83 2.49 16.15
N LEU A 3 -25.96 1.51 16.38
CA LEU A 3 -24.54 1.70 16.73
C LEU A 3 -23.66 1.79 15.46
N TYR A 4 -24.20 2.36 14.39
CA TYR A 4 -23.35 2.69 13.24
C TYR A 4 -22.62 3.98 13.57
N TYR A 5 -21.32 3.83 13.85
CA TYR A 5 -20.39 4.94 13.84
C TYR A 5 -20.29 5.44 12.38
N GLU A 6 -20.67 6.68 12.14
CA GLU A 6 -20.40 7.37 10.87
C GLU A 6 -19.13 8.21 11.09
N PRO A 7 -18.00 7.80 10.51
CA PRO A 7 -16.76 8.59 10.62
C PRO A 7 -16.98 9.97 9.98
N ASP A 8 -16.54 11.01 10.66
CA ASP A 8 -16.52 12.37 10.11
C ASP A 8 -15.28 12.50 9.19
N PRO A 9 -15.46 12.65 7.88
CA PRO A 9 -14.35 12.79 6.94
C PRO A 9 -13.49 14.04 7.19
N ALA A 10 -13.92 14.96 8.04
CA ALA A 10 -13.17 16.14 8.46
C ALA A 10 -12.36 15.92 9.75
N ASN A 11 -12.49 14.77 10.41
CA ASN A 11 -11.75 14.45 11.62
C ASN A 11 -10.51 13.62 11.29
N GLU A 12 -9.34 14.23 11.32
CA GLU A 12 -8.05 13.58 11.04
C GLU A 12 -7.72 12.38 11.95
N ASN A 13 -8.44 12.20 13.05
CA ASN A 13 -8.26 11.08 13.98
C ASN A 13 -9.22 9.92 13.73
N ASP A 14 -10.13 10.03 12.78
CA ASP A 14 -11.04 8.94 12.45
C ASP A 14 -10.35 7.93 11.51
N PRO A 15 -10.63 6.62 11.70
CA PRO A 15 -10.07 5.62 10.81
C PRO A 15 -10.56 5.82 9.37
N PRO A 16 -9.77 5.44 8.35
CA PRO A 16 -10.18 5.56 6.96
C PRO A 16 -11.49 4.80 6.70
N LEU A 17 -12.37 5.40 5.91
CA LEU A 17 -13.61 4.77 5.49
C LEU A 17 -13.32 3.66 4.50
N LEU A 18 -13.41 2.41 4.94
CA LEU A 18 -13.15 1.22 4.13
C LEU A 18 -14.44 0.42 3.87
N PRO A 19 -14.47 -0.39 2.80
CA PRO A 19 -15.54 -1.37 2.60
C PRO A 19 -15.72 -2.28 3.82
N PRO A 20 -16.95 -2.75 4.14
CA PRO A 20 -17.23 -3.51 5.36
C PRO A 20 -16.44 -4.81 5.55
N ILE A 21 -15.86 -5.35 4.46
CA ILE A 21 -15.01 -6.55 4.50
C ILE A 21 -13.57 -6.25 4.94
N LEU A 22 -13.21 -4.98 5.09
CA LEU A 22 -11.89 -4.54 5.48
C LEU A 22 -11.93 -3.94 6.88
N THR A 23 -10.95 -4.31 7.70
CA THR A 23 -10.82 -3.84 9.08
C THR A 23 -9.56 -2.99 9.22
N PRO A 24 -9.68 -1.65 9.39
CA PRO A 24 -8.53 -0.77 9.54
C PRO A 24 -7.89 -0.91 10.93
N ILE A 25 -6.57 -0.98 10.95
CA ILE A 25 -5.74 -0.97 12.17
C ILE A 25 -4.63 0.07 11.99
N PRO A 26 -4.63 1.15 12.78
CA PRO A 26 -3.57 2.15 12.71
C PRO A 26 -2.26 1.58 13.23
N VAL A 27 -1.17 2.00 12.61
CA VAL A 27 0.20 1.67 13.01
C VAL A 27 0.89 2.97 13.39
N VAL A 28 1.52 2.98 14.56
CA VAL A 28 2.25 4.15 15.09
C VAL A 28 3.26 4.66 14.07
N LYS A 29 3.40 5.97 14.01
CA LYS A 29 4.42 6.66 13.22
C LYS A 29 5.79 6.02 13.47
N ASP A 30 6.60 5.93 12.43
CA ASP A 30 7.96 5.34 12.45
C ASP A 30 8.04 3.80 12.51
N VAL A 31 6.92 3.10 12.40
CA VAL A 31 6.90 1.65 12.25
C VAL A 31 6.60 1.29 10.80
N ASP A 32 7.43 0.44 10.19
CA ASP A 32 7.19 -0.11 8.85
C ASP A 32 5.90 -0.93 8.84
N VAL A 33 4.90 -0.42 8.14
CA VAL A 33 3.55 -1.01 8.08
C VAL A 33 3.58 -2.39 7.43
N PHE A 34 4.38 -2.56 6.37
CA PHE A 34 4.48 -3.83 5.65
C PHE A 34 5.16 -4.90 6.50
N ALA A 35 6.27 -4.58 7.15
CA ALA A 35 6.94 -5.48 8.07
C ALA A 35 6.05 -5.86 9.26
N LYS A 36 5.29 -4.91 9.80
CA LYS A 36 4.31 -5.16 10.86
C LYS A 36 3.20 -6.10 10.40
N ALA A 37 2.66 -5.90 9.20
CA ALA A 37 1.63 -6.77 8.63
C ALA A 37 2.14 -8.20 8.46
N ILE A 38 3.35 -8.41 7.95
CA ILE A 38 3.97 -9.74 7.85
C ILE A 38 4.08 -10.40 9.22
N ALA A 39 4.52 -9.67 10.23
CA ALA A 39 4.72 -10.20 11.58
C ALA A 39 3.41 -10.70 12.23
N VAL A 40 2.26 -10.12 11.86
CA VAL A 40 0.96 -10.50 12.43
C VAL A 40 0.09 -11.34 11.48
N ALA A 41 0.48 -11.50 10.21
CA ALA A 41 -0.34 -12.12 9.16
C ALA A 41 -0.88 -13.49 9.53
N GLY A 42 -0.06 -14.36 10.12
CA GLY A 42 -0.47 -15.71 10.51
C GLY A 42 -1.50 -15.80 11.67
N LYS A 43 -1.85 -14.66 12.27
CA LYS A 43 -2.80 -14.57 13.40
C LYS A 43 -3.94 -13.59 13.13
N SER A 44 -3.89 -12.89 11.99
CA SER A 44 -4.87 -11.89 11.60
C SER A 44 -5.91 -12.48 10.65
N GLU A 45 -7.10 -11.91 10.68
CA GLU A 45 -8.15 -12.26 9.74
C GLU A 45 -7.86 -11.65 8.35
N THR A 46 -8.34 -12.32 7.31
CA THR A 46 -8.29 -11.77 5.95
C THR A 46 -9.08 -10.45 5.88
N GLY A 47 -8.56 -9.47 5.13
CA GLY A 47 -9.15 -8.13 5.08
C GLY A 47 -8.66 -7.19 6.18
N THR A 48 -7.77 -7.62 7.07
CA THR A 48 -7.09 -6.70 8.00
C THR A 48 -6.20 -5.74 7.21
N VAL A 49 -6.42 -4.43 7.40
CA VAL A 49 -5.69 -3.34 6.74
C VAL A 49 -4.89 -2.58 7.77
N LEU A 50 -3.58 -2.71 7.73
CA LEU A 50 -2.69 -1.89 8.54
C LEU A 50 -2.36 -0.62 7.75
N TYR A 51 -2.38 0.55 8.40
CA TYR A 51 -2.05 1.81 7.75
C TYR A 51 -1.26 2.73 8.68
N SER A 52 -0.42 3.57 8.10
CA SER A 52 0.34 4.59 8.83
C SER A 52 -0.50 5.88 8.97
N GLU A 53 -0.40 6.50 10.13
CA GLU A 53 -0.94 7.85 10.37
C GLU A 53 0.07 8.95 10.00
N ASN A 54 1.14 8.61 9.28
CA ASN A 54 2.11 9.59 8.84
C ASN A 54 1.56 10.42 7.67
N PRO A 55 1.40 11.75 7.79
CA PRO A 55 0.82 12.59 6.74
C PRO A 55 1.71 12.75 5.50
N GLU A 56 2.95 12.28 5.56
CA GLU A 56 3.91 12.43 4.46
C GLU A 56 3.83 11.29 3.45
N TYR A 57 3.16 10.17 3.83
CA TYR A 57 2.95 9.01 2.98
C TYR A 57 1.56 8.44 3.09
N VAL A 58 1.07 7.88 2.00
CA VAL A 58 0.15 6.75 2.09
C VAL A 58 1.00 5.50 2.26
N GLU A 59 0.91 4.85 3.40
CA GLU A 59 1.53 3.56 3.66
C GLU A 59 0.47 2.61 4.21
N VAL A 60 0.19 1.55 3.45
CA VAL A 60 -0.88 0.60 3.75
C VAL A 60 -0.44 -0.82 3.41
N ALA A 61 -0.86 -1.78 4.23
CA ALA A 61 -0.70 -3.20 3.95
C ALA A 61 -1.98 -3.96 4.27
N ILE A 62 -2.37 -4.87 3.39
CA ILE A 62 -3.58 -5.68 3.52
C ILE A 62 -3.18 -7.15 3.66
N ILE A 63 -3.74 -7.81 4.67
CA ILE A 63 -3.57 -9.24 4.90
C ILE A 63 -4.70 -9.98 4.19
N LEU A 64 -4.33 -10.91 3.32
CA LEU A 64 -5.24 -11.69 2.49
C LEU A 64 -5.02 -13.20 2.71
N SER A 65 -6.05 -14.00 2.46
CA SER A 65 -5.97 -15.46 2.35
C SER A 65 -6.02 -15.83 0.87
N PRO A 66 -4.89 -16.26 0.27
CA PRO A 66 -4.88 -16.66 -1.14
C PRO A 66 -5.74 -17.91 -1.40
N GLU A 67 -6.33 -17.97 -2.59
CA GLU A 67 -7.05 -19.15 -3.10
C GLU A 67 -6.30 -19.79 -4.27
N VAL A 68 -5.08 -19.34 -4.53
CA VAL A 68 -4.25 -19.79 -5.65
C VAL A 68 -2.89 -20.27 -5.16
N PRO A 69 -2.23 -21.19 -5.87
CA PRO A 69 -0.89 -21.65 -5.54
C PRO A 69 0.12 -20.50 -5.44
N LYS A 70 1.13 -20.68 -4.60
CA LYS A 70 2.19 -19.68 -4.32
C LYS A 70 2.80 -19.12 -5.61
N ILE A 71 3.08 -19.96 -6.60
CA ILE A 71 3.64 -19.52 -7.88
C ILE A 71 2.75 -18.49 -8.61
N LYS A 72 1.45 -18.47 -8.36
CA LYS A 72 0.50 -17.52 -8.94
C LYS A 72 0.31 -16.25 -8.10
N CYS A 73 0.70 -16.28 -6.84
CA CYS A 73 0.52 -15.13 -5.95
C CYS A 73 1.28 -13.89 -6.45
N ASN A 74 2.38 -14.06 -7.18
CA ASN A 74 3.14 -12.95 -7.77
C ASN A 74 2.32 -12.10 -8.76
N GLN A 75 1.23 -12.63 -9.31
CA GLN A 75 0.32 -11.87 -10.16
C GLN A 75 -0.36 -10.72 -9.40
N MET A 76 -0.49 -10.84 -8.08
CA MET A 76 -1.06 -9.79 -7.23
C MET A 76 -0.22 -8.51 -7.26
N LEU A 77 1.09 -8.60 -7.46
CA LEU A 77 1.95 -7.42 -7.60
C LEU A 77 1.50 -6.53 -8.75
N TYR A 78 1.20 -7.12 -9.90
CA TYR A 78 0.74 -6.37 -11.08
C TYR A 78 -0.65 -5.79 -10.88
N ILE A 79 -1.54 -6.53 -10.23
CA ILE A 79 -2.89 -6.05 -9.87
C ILE A 79 -2.76 -4.82 -8.94
N LEU A 80 -1.88 -4.89 -7.95
CA LEU A 80 -1.65 -3.80 -7.02
C LEU A 80 -1.03 -2.57 -7.72
N MET A 81 -0.12 -2.77 -8.68
CA MET A 81 0.44 -1.68 -9.50
C MET A 81 -0.66 -0.97 -10.29
N VAL A 82 -1.55 -1.72 -10.94
CA VAL A 82 -2.68 -1.14 -11.70
C VAL A 82 -3.62 -0.39 -10.75
N ALA A 83 -4.02 -1.00 -9.64
CA ALA A 83 -4.90 -0.36 -8.66
C ALA A 83 -4.29 0.93 -8.07
N ALA A 84 -2.99 0.93 -7.78
CA ALA A 84 -2.28 2.12 -7.33
C ALA A 84 -2.28 3.22 -8.41
N GLY A 85 -2.05 2.85 -9.67
CA GLY A 85 -2.10 3.79 -10.78
C GLY A 85 -3.47 4.40 -11.00
N ASP A 86 -4.53 3.60 -10.91
CA ASP A 86 -5.91 4.08 -11.02
C ASP A 86 -6.25 5.06 -9.87
N ALA A 87 -5.83 4.74 -8.64
CA ALA A 87 -6.03 5.61 -7.49
C ALA A 87 -5.24 6.94 -7.64
N ILE A 88 -3.99 6.88 -8.07
CA ILE A 88 -3.16 8.08 -8.33
C ILE A 88 -3.80 8.90 -9.45
N GLY A 89 -4.22 8.27 -10.55
CA GLY A 89 -4.84 8.97 -11.67
C GLY A 89 -6.18 9.64 -11.34
N ALA A 90 -6.84 9.21 -10.26
CA ALA A 90 -8.04 9.87 -9.74
C ALA A 90 -7.73 11.11 -8.89
N LEU A 91 -6.52 11.22 -8.35
CA LEU A 91 -6.10 12.29 -7.43
C LEU A 91 -5.15 13.29 -8.10
N ALA A 92 -4.31 12.82 -9.02
CA ALA A 92 -3.33 13.65 -9.72
C ALA A 92 -3.96 14.41 -10.90
N PRO A 93 -3.37 15.55 -11.32
CA PRO A 93 -3.74 16.22 -12.57
C PRO A 93 -3.63 15.27 -13.78
N PRO A 94 -4.48 15.45 -14.82
CA PRO A 94 -4.52 14.53 -15.97
C PRO A 94 -3.20 14.44 -16.77
N GLU A 95 -2.35 15.44 -16.66
CA GLU A 95 -1.03 15.52 -17.32
C GLU A 95 0.05 14.71 -16.61
N VAL A 96 -0.19 14.22 -15.40
CA VAL A 96 0.79 13.43 -14.65
C VAL A 96 0.90 12.02 -15.23
N ALA A 97 2.06 11.71 -15.77
CA ALA A 97 2.34 10.38 -16.30
C ALA A 97 2.71 9.41 -15.14
N VAL A 98 1.87 8.40 -14.94
CA VAL A 98 2.18 7.29 -14.03
C VAL A 98 2.88 6.19 -14.80
N THR A 99 4.08 5.82 -14.38
CA THR A 99 4.85 4.74 -14.97
C THR A 99 5.39 3.81 -13.89
N TYR A 100 5.84 2.62 -14.30
CA TYR A 100 6.26 1.57 -13.38
C TYR A 100 7.61 1.00 -13.78
N ALA A 101 8.39 0.60 -12.76
CA ALA A 101 9.57 -0.21 -12.96
C ALA A 101 9.48 -1.47 -12.07
N PHE A 102 9.92 -2.61 -12.65
CA PHE A 102 9.99 -3.86 -11.89
C PHE A 102 11.01 -3.74 -10.75
N PRO A 103 10.72 -4.29 -9.54
CA PRO A 103 9.63 -5.21 -9.22
C PRO A 103 8.36 -4.54 -8.66
N GLY A 104 8.20 -3.24 -8.66
CA GLY A 104 6.99 -2.62 -8.13
C GLY A 104 7.14 -1.14 -7.83
N PHE A 105 8.14 -0.48 -8.40
CA PHE A 105 8.33 0.96 -8.25
C PHE A 105 7.31 1.74 -9.05
N ILE A 106 6.84 2.84 -8.46
CA ILE A 106 5.89 3.78 -9.05
C ILE A 106 6.60 5.10 -9.29
N PHE A 107 6.49 5.61 -10.52
CA PHE A 107 7.07 6.89 -10.93
C PHE A 107 5.96 7.83 -11.39
N LEU A 108 6.07 9.09 -10.99
CA LEU A 108 5.27 10.21 -11.48
C LEU A 108 6.20 11.14 -12.28
N ASN A 109 5.87 11.41 -13.55
CA ASN A 109 6.67 12.25 -14.45
C ASN A 109 8.18 11.94 -14.43
N ARG A 110 8.56 10.66 -14.28
CA ARG A 110 9.93 10.11 -14.18
C ARG A 110 10.57 10.16 -12.78
N GLY A 111 10.00 10.87 -11.81
CA GLY A 111 10.44 10.83 -10.41
C GLY A 111 9.89 9.61 -9.69
N GLU A 112 10.69 8.96 -8.86
CA GLU A 112 10.22 7.87 -8.00
C GLU A 112 9.33 8.44 -6.91
N ALA A 113 8.07 7.98 -6.87
CA ALA A 113 7.08 8.43 -5.89
C ALA A 113 6.72 7.36 -4.85
N GLY A 114 6.97 6.10 -5.15
CA GLY A 114 6.64 5.03 -4.23
C GLY A 114 6.83 3.64 -4.80
N PHE A 115 6.30 2.67 -4.08
CA PHE A 115 6.40 1.27 -4.50
C PHE A 115 5.24 0.43 -3.96
N VAL A 116 5.02 -0.71 -4.60
CA VAL A 116 4.17 -1.80 -4.13
C VAL A 116 5.00 -3.03 -3.81
N LYS A 117 4.57 -3.80 -2.82
CA LYS A 117 5.23 -5.05 -2.38
C LYS A 117 4.20 -6.13 -2.13
N ILE A 118 4.64 -7.37 -2.26
CA ILE A 118 3.90 -8.54 -1.79
C ILE A 118 4.82 -9.46 -1.00
N GLU A 119 4.26 -10.16 -0.03
CA GLU A 119 4.92 -11.25 0.68
C GLU A 119 3.90 -12.36 0.91
N VAL A 120 4.33 -13.60 0.83
CA VAL A 120 3.47 -14.76 1.05
C VAL A 120 4.02 -15.64 2.17
N ALA A 121 3.14 -16.40 2.82
CA ALA A 121 3.56 -17.35 3.84
C ALA A 121 4.67 -18.28 3.33
N PRO A 122 5.71 -18.53 4.14
CA PRO A 122 6.77 -19.45 3.75
C PRO A 122 6.21 -20.82 3.38
N SER A 123 6.62 -21.35 2.24
CA SER A 123 6.27 -22.69 1.79
C SER A 123 7.43 -23.27 1.00
N THR A 124 7.68 -24.55 1.16
CA THR A 124 8.68 -25.31 0.38
C THR A 124 8.12 -25.81 -0.95
N ASP A 125 6.80 -25.78 -1.13
CA ASP A 125 6.12 -26.22 -2.34
C ASP A 125 5.43 -25.04 -3.02
N ASP A 126 5.89 -24.68 -4.20
CA ASP A 126 5.32 -23.57 -5.01
C ASP A 126 3.91 -23.88 -5.55
N LYS A 127 3.48 -25.14 -5.48
CA LYS A 127 2.12 -25.55 -5.86
C LYS A 127 1.14 -25.52 -4.70
N SER A 128 1.62 -25.39 -3.46
CA SER A 128 0.74 -25.22 -2.30
C SER A 128 0.12 -23.84 -2.27
N ILE A 129 -1.08 -23.74 -1.68
CA ILE A 129 -1.74 -22.46 -1.40
C ILE A 129 -1.16 -21.92 -0.11
N PRO A 130 -0.60 -20.69 -0.08
CA PRO A 130 -0.08 -20.09 1.15
C PRO A 130 -1.20 -19.79 2.15
N ASP A 131 -0.91 -19.89 3.45
CA ASP A 131 -1.88 -19.58 4.51
C ASP A 131 -2.27 -18.10 4.54
N TRP A 132 -1.35 -17.21 4.14
CA TRP A 132 -1.59 -15.78 4.07
C TRP A 132 -0.72 -15.13 2.97
N MET A 133 -1.16 -13.96 2.55
CA MET A 133 -0.41 -13.04 1.69
C MET A 133 -0.58 -11.62 2.23
N VAL A 134 0.49 -10.86 2.24
CA VAL A 134 0.46 -9.42 2.52
C VAL A 134 0.74 -8.68 1.23
N VAL A 135 -0.12 -7.71 0.92
CA VAL A 135 0.09 -6.77 -0.18
C VAL A 135 0.25 -5.37 0.42
N GLY A 136 1.21 -4.59 -0.06
CA GLY A 136 1.50 -3.28 0.51
C GLY A 136 1.78 -2.23 -0.55
N LEU A 137 1.40 -1.00 -0.24
CA LEU A 137 1.68 0.22 -1.00
C LEU A 137 2.35 1.23 -0.07
N LYS A 138 3.39 1.87 -0.56
CA LYS A 138 3.94 3.11 0.01
C LYS A 138 4.05 4.14 -1.08
N LEU A 139 3.39 5.29 -0.90
CA LEU A 139 3.39 6.40 -1.85
C LEU A 139 3.71 7.69 -1.09
N ARG A 140 4.66 8.45 -1.61
CA ARG A 140 5.04 9.75 -1.04
C ARG A 140 4.01 10.80 -1.38
N LEU A 141 3.46 11.45 -0.35
CA LEU A 141 2.51 12.55 -0.50
C LEU A 141 3.24 13.91 -0.58
N ASN A 142 4.26 14.11 0.24
CA ASN A 142 5.03 15.35 0.33
C ASN A 142 6.54 15.09 0.28
N ASN A 143 7.32 16.07 -0.18
CA ASN A 143 8.77 15.93 -0.43
C ASN A 143 9.66 16.27 0.79
N ASN A 144 9.09 16.36 1.99
CA ASN A 144 9.82 16.79 3.17
C ASN A 144 10.71 15.72 3.82
N ILE A 145 10.97 14.58 3.13
CA ILE A 145 11.67 13.46 3.76
C ILE A 145 12.84 12.95 2.94
N GLU A 146 13.98 12.95 3.56
CA GLU A 146 15.15 12.18 3.20
C GLU A 146 14.87 10.67 3.35
N ILE A 147 14.44 10.01 2.28
CA ILE A 147 14.43 8.54 2.25
C ILE A 147 15.18 8.07 1.01
N CYS A 148 16.46 7.92 1.20
CA CYS A 148 17.33 7.22 0.28
C CYS A 148 17.57 5.81 0.82
N GLU A 149 16.76 4.83 0.45
CA GLU A 149 17.08 3.44 0.72
C GLU A 149 17.47 2.64 -0.52
N HIS A 150 17.39 3.21 -1.72
CA HIS A 150 17.96 2.56 -2.91
C HIS A 150 18.52 3.62 -3.85
N GLU A 151 19.79 3.53 -4.16
CA GLU A 151 20.47 4.30 -5.22
C GLU A 151 19.97 3.86 -6.60
N ILE A 152 18.75 4.24 -6.93
CA ILE A 152 18.37 4.39 -8.32
C ILE A 152 18.62 5.86 -8.64
N ASN A 153 19.39 6.16 -9.69
CA ASN A 153 19.62 7.52 -10.21
C ASN A 153 18.33 8.15 -10.79
N ALA A 154 17.23 8.03 -10.09
CA ALA A 154 15.95 8.63 -10.43
C ALA A 154 15.72 9.80 -9.48
N ASP A 155 15.29 10.93 -10.01
CA ASP A 155 14.80 12.01 -9.19
C ASP A 155 13.65 11.49 -8.33
N ILE A 156 13.63 11.89 -7.07
CA ILE A 156 12.57 11.56 -6.13
C ILE A 156 11.49 12.61 -6.26
N THR A 157 10.21 12.19 -6.29
CA THR A 157 9.07 13.09 -6.35
C THR A 157 7.99 12.68 -5.35
N SER A 158 6.99 13.53 -5.20
CA SER A 158 5.80 13.28 -4.38
C SER A 158 4.53 13.63 -5.15
N LEU A 159 3.39 13.19 -4.67
CA LEU A 159 2.11 13.52 -5.27
C LEU A 159 1.86 15.05 -5.25
N ALA A 160 2.25 15.74 -4.17
CA ALA A 160 2.11 17.19 -4.04
C ALA A 160 3.01 17.96 -5.02
N ASP A 161 4.25 17.50 -5.27
CA ASP A 161 5.15 18.14 -6.24
C ASP A 161 4.61 18.08 -7.67
N GLU A 162 3.86 17.03 -7.98
CA GLU A 162 3.22 16.81 -9.27
C GLU A 162 1.81 17.45 -9.36
N GLY A 163 1.43 18.25 -8.35
CA GLY A 163 0.17 19.00 -8.34
C GLY A 163 -1.05 18.23 -7.87
N GLY A 164 -0.86 17.06 -7.29
CA GLY A 164 -1.90 16.28 -6.61
C GLY A 164 -2.15 16.85 -5.21
N GLY A 165 -3.37 17.27 -4.92
CA GLY A 165 -3.75 17.83 -3.62
C GLY A 165 -5.15 17.44 -3.25
#